data_59a7f225eeb1ff453b69f7a54280b722
#
_entry.id   59a7f225eeb1ff453b69f7a54280b722
#
_cell.length_a   1.000
_cell.length_b   1.000
_cell.length_c   1.000
_cell.angle_alpha   90.00
_cell.angle_beta   90.00
_cell.angle_gamma   90.00
#
_symmetry.space_group_name_H-M   'P 1'
#
loop_
_entity.id
_entity.type
_entity.pdbx_description
1 polymer ?
#
loop_
_entity_poly.entity_id
_entity_poly.type
_entity_poly.pdbx_seq_one_letter_code
_entity_poly.pdbx_strand_id
1 'polypeptide(L)'
;MESERDMTGKYEIEVYNKRVHYHLTVKRNITILQGNSATGKTELLRMIADYGNNGISSGITIICARRCVVIENAFWKEQLQALSQCIIFIDEGASFLQSIEFTRMVKGSDNYFVLVTRDSLEQLPYSIEEIYGMRQERDSQKYKNTRKIYNETYQLYNTKPNEMICPEIVLTEDSNSGYEFYKALFGDLCFSAEGKK
;
A
#
# COMPACT_ATOMS: atom_id res chain seq x y z
N MET A 1 -1.62 17.90 26.06
CA MET A 1 -0.85 16.68 25.84
C MET A 1 -1.85 15.59 25.48
N GLU A 2 -2.24 15.54 24.20
CA GLU A 2 -3.09 14.46 23.69
C GLU A 2 -2.21 13.23 23.52
N SER A 3 -2.55 12.18 24.24
CA SER A 3 -1.96 10.87 24.12
C SER A 3 -2.13 10.39 22.68
N GLU A 4 -1.04 10.27 21.92
CA GLU A 4 -1.01 9.45 20.71
C GLU A 4 -1.49 8.05 21.12
N ARG A 5 -2.71 7.72 20.73
CA ARG A 5 -3.22 6.35 20.89
C ARG A 5 -2.47 5.50 19.88
N ASP A 6 -1.48 4.80 20.36
CA ASP A 6 -0.75 3.82 19.58
C ASP A 6 -1.73 2.71 19.15
N MET A 7 -2.20 2.81 17.90
CA MET A 7 -3.13 1.86 17.31
C MET A 7 -2.36 0.58 16.96
N THR A 8 -2.20 -0.29 17.93
CA THR A 8 -1.53 -1.58 17.80
C THR A 8 -2.57 -2.68 17.53
N GLY A 9 -2.72 -3.05 16.29
CA GLY A 9 -3.55 -4.19 15.90
C GLY A 9 -3.10 -4.70 14.54
N LYS A 10 -2.91 -6.01 14.43
CA LYS A 10 -2.67 -6.68 13.16
C LYS A 10 -3.99 -7.21 12.63
N TYR A 11 -4.39 -6.76 11.45
CA TYR A 11 -5.61 -7.22 10.78
C TYR A 11 -5.25 -7.91 9.48
N GLU A 12 -5.68 -9.16 9.37
CA GLU A 12 -5.66 -9.89 8.11
C GLU A 12 -6.97 -9.62 7.38
N ILE A 13 -6.86 -9.32 6.09
CA ILE A 13 -8.00 -8.99 5.23
C ILE A 13 -7.95 -9.92 4.04
N GLU A 14 -8.99 -10.71 3.86
CA GLU A 14 -9.21 -11.48 2.64
C GLU A 14 -10.41 -10.95 1.90
N VAL A 15 -10.24 -10.66 0.60
CA VAL A 15 -11.30 -10.22 -0.30
C VAL A 15 -11.28 -11.12 -1.51
N TYR A 16 -12.35 -11.86 -1.76
CA TYR A 16 -12.36 -12.80 -2.87
C TYR A 16 -13.71 -13.01 -3.52
N ASN A 17 -13.67 -13.49 -4.75
CA ASN A 17 -14.80 -14.02 -5.51
C ASN A 17 -14.36 -15.28 -6.29
N LYS A 18 -15.15 -15.72 -7.27
CA LYS A 18 -14.83 -16.90 -8.11
C LYS A 18 -13.57 -16.73 -8.98
N ARG A 19 -13.09 -15.50 -9.22
CA ARG A 19 -12.01 -15.18 -10.18
C ARG A 19 -10.70 -14.77 -9.49
N VAL A 20 -10.79 -14.02 -8.41
CA VAL A 20 -9.63 -13.40 -7.75
C VAL A 20 -9.73 -13.53 -6.24
N HIS A 21 -8.57 -13.62 -5.60
CA HIS A 21 -8.42 -13.62 -4.15
C HIS A 21 -7.33 -12.62 -3.78
N TYR A 22 -7.63 -11.73 -2.86
CA TYR A 22 -6.69 -10.77 -2.28
C TYR A 22 -6.43 -11.12 -0.83
N HIS A 23 -5.17 -11.01 -0.43
CA HIS A 23 -4.75 -11.12 0.96
C HIS A 23 -3.85 -9.94 1.33
N LEU A 24 -4.24 -9.21 2.36
CA LEU A 24 -3.54 -8.04 2.87
C LEU A 24 -3.37 -8.15 4.38
N THR A 25 -2.27 -7.60 4.87
CA THR A 25 -2.03 -7.43 6.31
C THR A 25 -1.89 -5.94 6.61
N VAL A 26 -2.72 -5.44 7.50
CA VAL A 26 -2.65 -4.06 8.01
C VAL A 26 -2.16 -4.10 9.45
N LYS A 27 -1.05 -3.43 9.75
CA LYS A 27 -0.39 -3.46 11.07
C LYS A 27 -0.47 -2.14 11.82
N ARG A 28 -0.49 -1.04 11.09
CA ARG A 28 -0.52 0.33 11.64
C ARG A 28 -1.69 1.10 11.08
N ASN A 29 -1.95 2.27 11.63
CA ASN A 29 -3.06 3.11 11.23
C ASN A 29 -3.03 3.53 9.75
N ILE A 30 -1.85 3.62 9.11
CA ILE A 30 -1.71 3.94 7.69
C ILE A 30 -0.86 2.87 7.00
N THR A 31 -1.41 2.29 5.95
CA THR A 31 -0.75 1.36 5.02
C THR A 31 -0.81 1.95 3.62
N ILE A 32 0.32 2.01 2.94
CA ILE A 32 0.40 2.50 1.55
C ILE A 32 0.48 1.29 0.62
N LEU A 33 -0.40 1.24 -0.37
CA LEU A 33 -0.32 0.30 -1.49
C LEU A 33 0.24 1.03 -2.72
N GLN A 34 1.52 0.79 -2.99
CA GLN A 34 2.24 1.37 -4.11
C GLN A 34 2.54 0.31 -5.18
N GLY A 35 2.90 0.73 -6.37
CA GLY A 35 3.34 -0.15 -7.45
C GLY A 35 2.62 0.08 -8.78
N ASN A 36 3.08 -0.66 -9.79
CA ASN A 36 2.69 -0.47 -11.19
C ASN A 36 1.19 -0.64 -11.45
N SER A 37 0.73 -0.10 -12.57
CA SER A 37 -0.61 -0.35 -13.12
C SER A 37 -0.82 -1.86 -13.33
N ALA A 38 -2.06 -2.29 -13.34
CA ALA A 38 -2.48 -3.67 -13.59
C ALA A 38 -2.14 -4.71 -12.49
N THR A 39 -1.75 -4.26 -11.29
CA THR A 39 -1.56 -5.18 -10.14
C THR A 39 -2.85 -5.53 -9.41
N GLY A 40 -4.01 -5.01 -9.87
CA GLY A 40 -5.31 -5.34 -9.30
C GLY A 40 -5.77 -4.44 -8.14
N LYS A 41 -5.06 -3.36 -7.82
CA LYS A 41 -5.43 -2.45 -6.71
C LYS A 41 -6.83 -1.85 -6.88
N THR A 42 -7.12 -1.29 -8.05
CA THR A 42 -8.44 -0.72 -8.38
C THR A 42 -9.56 -1.78 -8.33
N GLU A 43 -9.26 -3.01 -8.78
CA GLU A 43 -10.22 -4.11 -8.69
C GLU A 43 -10.51 -4.51 -7.23
N LEU A 44 -9.49 -4.50 -6.35
CA LEU A 44 -9.67 -4.71 -4.92
C LEU A 44 -10.63 -3.67 -4.33
N LEU A 45 -10.40 -2.38 -4.59
CA LEU A 45 -11.27 -1.32 -4.09
C LEU A 45 -12.69 -1.44 -4.63
N ARG A 46 -12.83 -1.73 -5.93
CA ARG A 46 -14.13 -1.98 -6.56
C ARG A 46 -14.87 -3.13 -5.88
N MET A 47 -14.20 -4.22 -5.58
CA MET A 47 -14.80 -5.36 -4.87
C MET A 47 -15.28 -5.00 -3.46
N ILE A 48 -14.48 -4.22 -2.72
CA ILE A 48 -14.86 -3.77 -1.37
C ILE A 48 -16.08 -2.84 -1.43
N ALA A 49 -16.10 -1.89 -2.38
CA ALA A 49 -17.23 -0.99 -2.59
C ALA A 49 -18.51 -1.77 -2.99
N ASP A 50 -18.38 -2.72 -3.91
CA ASP A 50 -19.47 -3.57 -4.38
C ASP A 50 -20.07 -4.41 -3.23
N TYR A 51 -19.22 -4.99 -2.39
CA TYR A 51 -19.66 -5.69 -1.19
C TYR A 51 -20.36 -4.75 -0.21
N GLY A 52 -19.84 -3.54 -0.02
CA GLY A 52 -20.44 -2.51 0.84
C GLY A 52 -21.87 -2.15 0.42
N ASN A 53 -22.12 -2.08 -0.89
CA ASN A 53 -23.41 -1.72 -1.47
C ASN A 53 -24.41 -2.90 -1.54
N ASN A 54 -23.93 -4.09 -1.89
CA ASN A 54 -24.75 -5.24 -2.27
C ASN A 54 -24.64 -6.43 -1.31
N GLY A 55 -23.72 -6.36 -0.33
CA GLY A 55 -23.48 -7.44 0.62
C GLY A 55 -23.15 -8.77 -0.09
N ILE A 56 -23.71 -9.85 0.42
CA ILE A 56 -23.51 -11.21 -0.11
C ILE A 56 -24.01 -11.35 -1.56
N SER A 57 -24.99 -10.53 -1.97
CA SER A 57 -25.53 -10.55 -3.34
C SER A 57 -24.51 -10.13 -4.41
N SER A 58 -23.42 -9.45 -4.02
CA SER A 58 -22.31 -9.13 -4.92
C SER A 58 -21.52 -10.35 -5.40
N GLY A 59 -21.67 -11.49 -4.74
CA GLY A 59 -20.86 -12.70 -4.98
C GLY A 59 -19.42 -12.55 -4.49
N ILE A 60 -19.14 -11.52 -3.69
CA ILE A 60 -17.86 -11.24 -3.06
C ILE A 60 -17.91 -11.67 -1.59
N THR A 61 -16.81 -12.16 -1.09
CA THR A 61 -16.62 -12.47 0.33
C THR A 61 -15.49 -11.61 0.88
N ILE A 62 -15.74 -10.98 2.03
CA ILE A 62 -14.71 -10.26 2.79
C ILE A 62 -14.58 -10.93 4.16
N ILE A 63 -13.37 -11.36 4.50
CA ILE A 63 -13.03 -11.88 5.83
C ILE A 63 -12.07 -10.88 6.47
N CYS A 64 -12.56 -10.21 7.51
CA CYS A 64 -11.77 -9.29 8.32
C CYS A 64 -12.46 -9.08 9.66
N ALA A 65 -11.66 -8.87 10.72
CA ALA A 65 -12.19 -8.57 12.06
C ALA A 65 -12.80 -7.17 12.16
N ARG A 66 -12.52 -6.28 11.19
CA ARG A 66 -13.06 -4.93 11.10
C ARG A 66 -13.80 -4.73 9.79
N ARG A 67 -14.74 -3.81 9.79
CA ARG A 67 -15.47 -3.44 8.57
C ARG A 67 -14.51 -2.76 7.58
N CYS A 68 -14.48 -3.24 6.35
CA CYS A 68 -13.77 -2.62 5.23
C CYS A 68 -14.72 -1.69 4.46
N VAL A 69 -14.28 -0.46 4.20
CA VAL A 69 -15.07 0.58 3.52
C VAL A 69 -14.19 1.30 2.52
N VAL A 70 -14.74 1.65 1.36
CA VAL A 70 -14.09 2.55 0.39
C VAL A 70 -14.66 3.95 0.56
N ILE A 71 -13.80 4.96 0.64
CA ILE A 71 -14.21 6.38 0.61
C ILE A 71 -13.86 6.95 -0.76
N GLU A 72 -14.85 7.55 -1.40
CA GLU A 72 -14.72 8.25 -2.68
C GLU A 72 -14.60 9.77 -2.48
N ASN A 73 -14.27 10.50 -3.57
CA ASN A 73 -14.08 11.95 -3.53
C ASN A 73 -15.28 12.75 -3.01
N ALA A 74 -16.49 12.31 -3.35
CA ALA A 74 -17.69 13.02 -2.93
C ALA A 74 -18.01 12.75 -1.45
N PHE A 75 -18.24 13.82 -0.67
CA PHE A 75 -18.63 13.73 0.75
C PHE A 75 -17.66 12.94 1.63
N TRP A 76 -16.38 12.90 1.28
CA TRP A 76 -15.38 12.13 2.01
C TRP A 76 -15.26 12.51 3.49
N LYS A 77 -15.50 13.80 3.84
CA LYS A 77 -15.43 14.27 5.22
C LYS A 77 -16.54 13.70 6.08
N GLU A 78 -17.77 13.82 5.58
CA GLU A 78 -18.97 13.30 6.23
C GLU A 78 -18.88 11.77 6.38
N GLN A 79 -18.41 11.08 5.35
CA GLN A 79 -18.18 9.65 5.40
C GLN A 79 -17.14 9.31 6.47
N LEU A 80 -16.01 10.01 6.49
CA LEU A 80 -14.94 9.73 7.46
C LEU A 80 -15.36 10.03 8.89
N GLN A 81 -16.14 11.09 9.12
CA GLN A 81 -16.68 11.43 10.44
C GLN A 81 -17.68 10.40 10.97
N ALA A 82 -18.39 9.71 10.08
CA ALA A 82 -19.37 8.68 10.44
C ALA A 82 -18.74 7.31 10.70
N LEU A 83 -17.44 7.13 10.41
CA LEU A 83 -16.74 5.85 10.52
C LEU A 83 -15.85 5.82 11.76
N SER A 84 -15.92 4.71 12.50
CA SER A 84 -15.09 4.41 13.65
C SER A 84 -14.70 2.95 13.62
N GLN A 85 -13.46 2.66 13.97
CA GLN A 85 -12.88 1.31 14.04
C GLN A 85 -13.01 0.49 12.74
N CYS A 86 -12.98 1.18 11.61
CA CYS A 86 -13.04 0.58 10.27
C CYS A 86 -11.65 0.49 9.63
N ILE A 87 -11.56 -0.29 8.55
CA ILE A 87 -10.42 -0.25 7.62
C ILE A 87 -10.92 0.48 6.38
N ILE A 88 -10.36 1.66 6.13
CA ILE A 88 -10.79 2.59 5.10
C ILE A 88 -9.82 2.52 3.92
N PHE A 89 -10.34 2.21 2.75
CA PHE A 89 -9.60 2.16 1.49
C PHE A 89 -9.86 3.42 0.69
N ILE A 90 -8.79 4.01 0.14
CA ILE A 90 -8.86 5.23 -0.67
C ILE A 90 -7.99 5.07 -1.90
N ASP A 91 -8.55 5.39 -3.09
CA ASP A 91 -7.85 5.25 -4.37
C ASP A 91 -6.94 6.47 -4.66
N GLU A 92 -5.96 6.27 -5.56
CA GLU A 92 -4.99 7.28 -6.01
C GLU A 92 -5.65 8.52 -6.64
N GLY A 93 -6.85 8.37 -7.20
CA GLY A 93 -7.65 9.48 -7.74
C GLY A 93 -8.27 10.40 -6.72
N ALA A 94 -8.13 10.16 -5.42
CA ALA A 94 -8.72 10.96 -4.37
C ALA A 94 -7.93 12.26 -4.14
N SER A 95 -8.42 13.37 -4.67
CA SER A 95 -7.75 14.69 -4.62
C SER A 95 -7.52 15.21 -3.20
N PHE A 96 -8.27 14.73 -2.22
CA PHE A 96 -8.17 15.16 -0.83
C PHE A 96 -6.98 14.50 -0.07
N LEU A 97 -6.35 13.46 -0.61
CA LEU A 97 -5.24 12.75 0.06
C LEU A 97 -4.08 13.68 0.46
N GLN A 98 -3.81 14.71 -0.33
CA GLN A 98 -2.75 15.70 -0.08
C GLN A 98 -3.23 16.90 0.76
N SER A 99 -4.49 16.92 1.20
CA SER A 99 -5.01 18.04 1.96
C SER A 99 -4.60 18.00 3.44
N ILE A 100 -4.33 19.18 4.01
CA ILE A 100 -4.05 19.33 5.44
C ILE A 100 -5.24 18.86 6.29
N GLU A 101 -6.44 19.03 5.78
CA GLU A 101 -7.65 18.64 6.46
C GLU A 101 -7.77 17.12 6.60
N PHE A 102 -7.49 16.39 5.52
CA PHE A 102 -7.42 14.91 5.56
C PHE A 102 -6.37 14.44 6.57
N THR A 103 -5.16 15.01 6.51
CA THR A 103 -4.09 14.69 7.46
C THR A 103 -4.52 14.89 8.91
N ARG A 104 -5.24 15.98 9.20
CA ARG A 104 -5.72 16.25 10.56
C ARG A 104 -6.78 15.24 11.00
N MET A 105 -7.71 14.87 10.11
CA MET A 105 -8.72 13.87 10.40
C MET A 105 -8.13 12.48 10.61
N VAL A 106 -7.16 12.07 9.80
CA VAL A 106 -6.45 10.79 9.96
C VAL A 106 -5.75 10.70 11.32
N LYS A 107 -5.05 11.75 11.74
CA LYS A 107 -4.36 11.80 13.05
C LYS A 107 -5.32 11.68 14.24
N GLY A 108 -6.53 12.17 14.12
CA GLY A 108 -7.55 12.11 15.17
C GLY A 108 -8.46 10.88 15.11
N SER A 109 -8.27 9.99 14.13
CA SER A 109 -9.16 8.86 13.86
C SER A 109 -8.70 7.58 14.56
N ASP A 110 -9.67 6.73 14.91
CA ASP A 110 -9.47 5.36 15.38
C ASP A 110 -9.61 4.32 14.25
N ASN A 111 -9.64 4.79 13.01
CA ASN A 111 -9.70 3.97 11.81
C ASN A 111 -8.30 3.62 11.31
N TYR A 112 -8.22 2.54 10.53
CA TYR A 112 -7.06 2.15 9.74
C TYR A 112 -7.25 2.59 8.31
N PHE A 113 -6.19 3.06 7.67
CA PHE A 113 -6.23 3.59 6.30
C PHE A 113 -5.34 2.76 5.39
N VAL A 114 -5.90 2.31 4.27
CA VAL A 114 -5.17 1.66 3.17
C VAL A 114 -5.25 2.61 1.98
N LEU A 115 -4.16 3.30 1.71
CA LEU A 115 -4.08 4.35 0.68
C LEU A 115 -3.39 3.80 -0.56
N VAL A 116 -4.09 3.78 -1.67
CA VAL A 116 -3.51 3.45 -2.98
C VAL A 116 -2.95 4.73 -3.57
N THR A 117 -1.62 4.82 -3.75
CA THR A 117 -0.98 6.01 -4.31
C THR A 117 0.36 5.67 -4.92
N ARG A 118 0.81 6.49 -5.88
CA ARG A 118 2.18 6.51 -6.40
C ARG A 118 2.97 7.69 -5.88
N ASP A 119 2.26 8.69 -5.41
CA ASP A 119 2.85 9.92 -4.89
C ASP A 119 3.26 9.75 -3.43
N SER A 120 4.30 10.50 -3.03
CA SER A 120 4.65 10.64 -1.64
C SER A 120 3.57 11.47 -0.92
N LEU A 121 3.12 10.98 0.24
CA LEU A 121 2.18 11.66 1.10
C LEU A 121 2.91 12.20 2.34
N GLU A 122 3.82 13.15 2.14
CA GLU A 122 4.75 13.67 3.16
C GLU A 122 4.07 14.24 4.41
N GLN A 123 2.81 14.63 4.28
CA GLN A 123 2.04 15.21 5.39
C GLN A 123 1.45 14.14 6.32
N LEU A 124 1.42 12.87 5.90
CA LEU A 124 0.87 11.77 6.68
C LEU A 124 1.97 11.05 7.47
N PRO A 125 1.73 10.70 8.73
CA PRO A 125 2.72 10.03 9.58
C PRO A 125 2.69 8.51 9.35
N TYR A 126 3.21 8.04 8.23
CA TYR A 126 3.39 6.62 7.98
C TYR A 126 4.86 6.23 7.97
N SER A 127 5.15 4.99 8.30
CA SER A 127 6.50 4.44 8.23
C SER A 127 6.79 3.90 6.82
N ILE A 128 8.03 3.98 6.38
CA ILE A 128 8.51 3.34 5.15
C ILE A 128 8.26 1.81 5.16
N GLU A 129 8.22 1.20 6.33
CA GLU A 129 7.89 -0.22 6.51
C GLU A 129 6.43 -0.55 6.19
N GLU A 130 5.55 0.47 6.15
CA GLU A 130 4.13 0.32 5.84
C GLU A 130 3.81 0.61 4.37
N ILE A 131 4.84 0.64 3.50
CA ILE A 131 4.69 0.74 2.06
C ILE A 131 4.78 -0.66 1.46
N TYR A 132 3.70 -1.09 0.81
CA TYR A 132 3.55 -2.42 0.25
C TYR A 132 3.32 -2.36 -1.26
N GLY A 133 3.93 -3.32 -1.95
CA GLY A 133 3.56 -3.70 -3.31
C GLY A 133 2.51 -4.81 -3.30
N MET A 134 1.90 -5.05 -4.45
CA MET A 134 1.00 -6.17 -4.65
C MET A 134 1.58 -7.10 -5.72
N ARG A 135 1.71 -8.37 -5.37
CA ARG A 135 2.22 -9.44 -6.23
C ARG A 135 1.06 -10.31 -6.70
N GLN A 136 1.03 -10.61 -7.98
CA GLN A 136 0.04 -11.47 -8.60
C GLN A 136 0.62 -12.87 -8.81
N GLU A 137 -0.01 -13.87 -8.23
CA GLU A 137 0.29 -15.27 -8.50
C GLU A 137 -0.84 -15.87 -9.35
N ARG A 138 -0.48 -16.33 -10.54
CA ARG A 138 -1.34 -17.18 -11.38
C ARG A 138 -0.99 -18.62 -11.05
N ASP A 139 -2.01 -19.47 -10.87
CA ASP A 139 -1.84 -20.90 -10.58
C ASP A 139 -1.13 -21.23 -9.24
N SER A 140 -1.42 -20.43 -8.21
CA SER A 140 -0.93 -20.72 -6.86
C SER A 140 -1.40 -22.12 -6.41
N GLN A 141 -0.47 -22.96 -5.94
CA GLN A 141 -0.79 -24.27 -5.37
C GLN A 141 -1.75 -24.21 -4.17
N LYS A 142 -1.94 -23.03 -3.61
CA LYS A 142 -2.87 -22.76 -2.50
C LYS A 142 -4.33 -23.01 -2.90
N TYR A 143 -4.65 -22.94 -4.21
CA TYR A 143 -5.99 -23.14 -4.76
C TYR A 143 -5.99 -24.14 -5.93
N LYS A 144 -5.62 -25.39 -5.63
CA LYS A 144 -5.40 -26.47 -6.62
C LYS A 144 -6.57 -26.72 -7.60
N ASN A 145 -7.78 -26.31 -7.29
CA ASN A 145 -8.97 -26.59 -8.08
C ASN A 145 -9.65 -25.35 -8.69
N THR A 146 -9.07 -24.16 -8.54
CA THR A 146 -9.65 -22.94 -9.10
C THR A 146 -8.56 -22.11 -9.76
N ARG A 147 -8.71 -21.79 -11.03
CA ARG A 147 -7.87 -20.82 -11.76
C ARG A 147 -8.11 -19.40 -11.23
N LYS A 148 -7.86 -19.19 -9.94
CA LYS A 148 -7.95 -17.87 -9.33
C LYS A 148 -6.61 -17.17 -9.40
N ILE A 149 -6.66 -15.88 -9.70
CA ILE A 149 -5.54 -14.99 -9.54
C ILE A 149 -5.44 -14.68 -8.04
N TYR A 150 -4.29 -14.98 -7.44
CA TYR A 150 -4.02 -14.65 -6.05
C TYR A 150 -3.14 -13.42 -5.99
N ASN A 151 -3.60 -12.38 -5.29
CA ASN A 151 -2.86 -11.15 -5.09
C ASN A 151 -2.50 -11.03 -3.60
N GLU A 152 -1.21 -10.90 -3.32
CA GLU A 152 -0.67 -10.79 -1.98
C GLU A 152 0.17 -9.52 -1.86
N THR A 153 0.09 -8.86 -0.70
CA THR A 153 0.94 -7.71 -0.41
C THR A 153 2.30 -8.14 0.12
N TYR A 154 3.35 -7.42 -0.28
CA TYR A 154 4.71 -7.56 0.22
C TYR A 154 5.31 -6.19 0.52
N GLN A 155 6.18 -6.10 1.52
CA GLN A 155 6.89 -4.85 1.82
C GLN A 155 7.79 -4.46 0.66
N LEU A 156 7.69 -3.20 0.20
CA LEU A 156 8.57 -2.66 -0.85
C LEU A 156 9.95 -2.31 -0.31
N TYR A 157 10.00 -1.84 0.92
CA TYR A 157 11.22 -1.42 1.57
C TYR A 157 11.42 -2.27 2.83
N ASN A 158 12.43 -3.12 2.82
CA ASN A 158 12.79 -3.93 3.98
C ASN A 158 13.93 -3.23 4.72
N THR A 159 13.56 -2.49 5.76
CA THR A 159 14.55 -1.85 6.65
C THR A 159 15.01 -2.83 7.73
N LYS A 160 15.60 -3.95 7.35
CA LYS A 160 16.36 -4.74 8.31
C LYS A 160 17.71 -4.03 8.52
N PRO A 161 17.92 -3.36 9.66
CA PRO A 161 19.13 -2.54 9.88
C PRO A 161 20.42 -3.33 9.93
N ASN A 162 20.37 -4.65 9.86
CA ASN A 162 21.52 -5.55 9.98
C ASN A 162 21.84 -6.36 8.73
N GLU A 163 21.12 -6.20 7.64
CA GLU A 163 21.54 -6.78 6.36
C GLU A 163 22.43 -5.75 5.64
N MET A 164 23.72 -6.01 5.60
CA MET A 164 24.65 -5.25 4.79
C MET A 164 24.23 -5.38 3.33
N ILE A 165 23.74 -4.29 2.74
CA ILE A 165 23.42 -4.27 1.31
C ILE A 165 24.76 -4.25 0.58
N CYS A 166 25.13 -5.37 -0.03
CA CYS A 166 26.25 -5.46 -0.96
C CYS A 166 25.69 -5.31 -2.37
N PRO A 167 25.75 -4.13 -2.98
CA PRO A 167 25.28 -3.96 -4.36
C PRO A 167 26.18 -4.74 -5.31
N GLU A 168 25.57 -5.45 -6.26
CA GLU A 168 26.33 -6.10 -7.35
C GLU A 168 26.76 -5.08 -8.40
N ILE A 169 25.93 -4.06 -8.61
CA ILE A 169 26.18 -2.95 -9.54
C ILE A 169 25.59 -1.67 -8.93
N VAL A 170 26.34 -0.60 -9.01
CA VAL A 170 25.91 0.76 -8.66
C VAL A 170 25.90 1.60 -9.94
N LEU A 171 24.73 2.09 -10.33
CA LEU A 171 24.56 2.95 -11.49
C LEU A 171 24.26 4.37 -11.02
N THR A 172 25.08 5.34 -11.46
CA THR A 172 24.87 6.76 -11.20
C THR A 172 24.33 7.46 -12.43
N GLU A 173 23.45 8.44 -12.25
CA GLU A 173 22.85 9.19 -13.33
C GLU A 173 23.88 10.14 -13.96
N ASP A 174 24.78 10.72 -13.16
CA ASP A 174 25.82 11.64 -13.61
C ASP A 174 27.21 10.98 -13.69
N SER A 175 28.14 11.66 -14.36
CA SER A 175 29.54 11.30 -14.47
C SER A 175 30.48 12.19 -13.61
N ASN A 176 29.90 13.05 -12.78
CA ASN A 176 30.61 14.05 -11.97
C ASN A 176 30.70 13.64 -10.48
N SER A 177 30.42 14.59 -9.61
CA SER A 177 30.64 14.43 -8.15
C SER A 177 29.88 13.26 -7.53
N GLY A 178 28.67 12.96 -8.00
CA GLY A 178 27.92 11.78 -7.56
C GLY A 178 28.62 10.49 -7.97
N TYR A 179 29.05 10.39 -9.21
CA TYR A 179 29.80 9.25 -9.70
C TYR A 179 31.13 9.07 -8.93
N GLU A 180 31.90 10.13 -8.76
CA GLU A 180 33.18 10.05 -8.03
C GLU A 180 33.01 9.58 -6.58
N PHE A 181 31.94 10.07 -5.91
CA PHE A 181 31.62 9.62 -4.55
C PHE A 181 31.32 8.13 -4.50
N TYR A 182 30.42 7.64 -5.34
CA TYR A 182 30.05 6.22 -5.35
C TYR A 182 31.16 5.34 -5.90
N LYS A 183 31.98 5.84 -6.84
CA LYS A 183 33.16 5.14 -7.33
C LYS A 183 34.21 4.94 -6.24
N ALA A 184 34.39 5.92 -5.36
CA ALA A 184 35.28 5.81 -4.21
C ALA A 184 34.81 4.78 -3.19
N LEU A 185 33.48 4.60 -3.03
CA LEU A 185 32.90 3.64 -2.09
C LEU A 185 32.84 2.21 -2.65
N PHE A 186 32.46 2.05 -3.91
CA PHE A 186 32.11 0.74 -4.50
C PHE A 186 33.10 0.27 -5.58
N GLY A 187 34.14 1.03 -5.88
CA GLY A 187 35.17 0.65 -6.82
C GLY A 187 34.62 0.29 -8.21
N ASP A 188 35.02 -0.87 -8.71
CA ASP A 188 34.65 -1.33 -10.06
C ASP A 188 33.19 -1.74 -10.23
N LEU A 189 32.42 -1.77 -9.16
CA LEU A 189 30.97 -2.02 -9.21
C LEU A 189 30.18 -0.75 -9.62
N CYS A 190 30.84 0.44 -9.62
CA CYS A 190 30.17 1.71 -9.92
C CYS A 190 30.36 2.10 -11.39
N PHE A 191 29.24 2.38 -12.05
CA PHE A 191 29.13 2.80 -13.47
C PHE A 191 28.31 4.08 -13.57
N SER A 192 28.69 4.95 -14.52
CA SER A 192 27.86 6.11 -14.89
C SER A 192 26.89 5.75 -15.99
N ALA A 193 25.64 6.18 -15.87
CA ALA A 193 24.62 6.04 -16.92
C ALA A 193 24.89 6.96 -18.12
N GLU A 194 25.67 8.03 -17.98
CA GLU A 194 26.13 8.90 -19.07
C GLU A 194 27.28 8.26 -19.86
N GLY A 195 27.13 7.02 -20.21
CA GLY A 195 28.13 6.31 -20.99
C GLY A 195 27.63 5.89 -22.35
N LYS A 196 28.01 6.66 -23.35
CA LYS A 196 27.90 6.45 -24.79
C LYS A 196 26.70 7.11 -25.46
N LYS A 197 26.91 8.33 -25.86
CA LYS A 197 26.38 8.79 -27.17
C LYS A 197 27.09 8.04 -28.27
#